data_31acb4077fc0052c45b6d59329e4c7cc
#
_entry.id   31acb4077fc0052c45b6d59329e4c7cc
#
_cell.length_a   1.000
_cell.length_b   1.000
_cell.length_c   1.000
_cell.angle_alpha   90.00
_cell.angle_beta   90.00
_cell.angle_gamma   90.00
#
_symmetry.space_group_name_H-M   'P 1'
#
loop_
_entity.id
_entity.type
_entity.pdbx_description
1 polymer ?
#
loop_
_entity_poly.entity_id
_entity_poly.type
_entity_poly.pdbx_seq_one_letter_code
_entity_poly.pdbx_strand_id
1 'polypeptide(L)'
;GYADDIDEFHTRLDSVQIDLQSNDRRTDLTAKLTGDEGLKMTASAKVSGPLTAESPLKASAKGRLPSIGLLRPLLQRVVHPGELEGELTVDLSAAGTLGNPVFTGGANLNDASLGLLGAGITLSEINIAARSKGADKLKLTGSLRSGNGSGKIFGEVRAAEKTGFLAEVHIQGQNLASVRTPNLSVDSSPDLTLSIREDVFDISGTITIPTATAQIRQLPKNAVPRSADVIVHTPERLAEQQSETIVTGDVEVILGDRVRFNGFGLDSRLDGRLRLTQARGGYLRSSGTVRVRDGFLTGYGRELRVDRGELTFTGPLDDPLINIQVSRESIYEGRQYTIGLRLTGSAQNVRTEPFSRPSMSDRDIQSFLLLDRPAGDGSDASAAALALGLQQLVPVEGSSFGLDEVSFETNDANEAAMVAGKRINDRLYVR
;
A
#
# COMPACT_ATOMS: atom_id res chain seq x y z
N GLY A 1 -7.69 4.31 26.01
CA GLY A 1 -9.01 3.74 25.92
C GLY A 1 -9.66 4.23 24.64
N TYR A 2 -9.54 3.48 23.56
CA TYR A 2 -10.41 3.65 22.40
C TYR A 2 -11.62 2.77 22.73
N ALA A 3 -12.76 3.41 22.95
CA ALA A 3 -14.03 2.73 23.04
C ALA A 3 -14.37 2.18 21.66
N ASP A 4 -14.65 0.90 21.60
CA ASP A 4 -15.25 0.22 20.47
C ASP A 4 -16.70 0.70 20.35
N ASP A 5 -16.94 1.80 19.62
CA ASP A 5 -18.23 2.08 19.01
C ASP A 5 -18.29 1.28 17.71
N ILE A 6 -18.47 -0.03 17.83
CA ILE A 6 -19.02 -0.83 16.76
C ILE A 6 -20.52 -0.51 16.78
N ASP A 7 -20.95 0.35 15.87
CA ASP A 7 -22.38 0.51 15.59
C ASP A 7 -22.91 -0.88 15.21
N GLU A 8 -23.71 -1.45 16.10
CA GLU A 8 -24.36 -2.73 15.89
C GLU A 8 -25.29 -2.59 14.69
N PHE A 9 -24.98 -3.30 13.61
CA PHE A 9 -25.86 -3.43 12.47
C PHE A 9 -27.17 -4.09 12.91
N HIS A 10 -28.25 -3.34 12.95
CA HIS A 10 -29.53 -3.78 13.47
C HIS A 10 -30.40 -4.56 12.49
N THR A 11 -29.88 -4.96 11.30
CA THR A 11 -30.66 -5.80 10.39
C THR A 11 -30.79 -7.21 10.97
N ARG A 12 -31.94 -7.52 11.50
CA ARG A 12 -32.25 -8.83 12.10
C ARG A 12 -32.72 -9.79 11.02
N LEU A 13 -32.07 -10.95 10.96
CA LEU A 13 -32.53 -12.08 10.15
C LEU A 13 -33.61 -12.84 10.88
N ASP A 14 -34.80 -12.93 10.28
CA ASP A 14 -35.93 -13.71 10.82
C ASP A 14 -35.80 -15.18 10.40
N SER A 15 -35.55 -15.42 9.12
CA SER A 15 -35.37 -16.79 8.62
C SER A 15 -34.41 -16.88 7.44
N VAL A 16 -33.66 -17.98 7.43
CA VAL A 16 -32.89 -18.47 6.27
C VAL A 16 -33.35 -19.88 5.98
N GLN A 17 -33.94 -20.09 4.82
CA GLN A 17 -34.40 -21.39 4.36
C GLN A 17 -33.65 -21.75 3.08
N ILE A 18 -32.97 -22.88 3.08
CA ILE A 18 -32.26 -23.42 1.92
C ILE A 18 -32.74 -24.86 1.71
N ASP A 19 -33.38 -25.10 0.59
CA ASP A 19 -33.82 -26.43 0.16
C ASP A 19 -33.00 -26.86 -1.06
N LEU A 20 -32.25 -27.93 -0.94
CA LEU A 20 -31.49 -28.55 -2.00
C LEU A 20 -31.96 -29.99 -2.21
N GLN A 21 -32.45 -30.27 -3.39
CA GLN A 21 -32.83 -31.61 -3.82
C GLN A 21 -32.04 -31.96 -5.07
N SER A 22 -31.27 -33.04 -5.03
CA SER A 22 -30.46 -33.47 -6.16
C SER A 22 -30.55 -34.98 -6.33
N ASN A 23 -30.69 -35.39 -7.60
CA ASN A 23 -30.57 -36.78 -8.06
C ASN A 23 -29.97 -36.79 -9.48
N ASP A 24 -29.75 -37.98 -10.04
CA ASP A 24 -29.11 -38.14 -11.36
C ASP A 24 -29.86 -37.48 -12.52
N ARG A 25 -31.13 -37.09 -12.32
CA ARG A 25 -32.00 -36.51 -13.34
C ARG A 25 -32.29 -35.02 -13.16
N ARG A 26 -32.08 -34.51 -11.94
CA ARG A 26 -32.47 -33.14 -11.62
C ARG A 26 -31.80 -32.65 -10.35
N THR A 27 -31.42 -31.37 -10.35
CA THR A 27 -31.00 -30.63 -9.17
C THR A 27 -31.86 -29.37 -9.04
N ASP A 28 -32.56 -29.25 -7.91
CA ASP A 28 -33.38 -28.09 -7.54
C ASP A 28 -32.78 -27.44 -6.30
N LEU A 29 -32.53 -26.14 -6.38
CA LEU A 29 -32.10 -25.31 -5.26
C LEU A 29 -33.13 -24.20 -5.05
N THR A 30 -33.57 -24.00 -3.84
CA THR A 30 -34.37 -22.82 -3.45
C THR A 30 -33.77 -22.23 -2.19
N ALA A 31 -33.52 -20.93 -2.20
CA ALA A 31 -33.07 -20.17 -1.03
C ALA A 31 -34.00 -19.00 -0.79
N LYS A 32 -34.44 -18.83 0.47
CA LYS A 32 -35.27 -17.70 0.92
C LYS A 32 -34.61 -17.08 2.13
N LEU A 33 -34.53 -15.76 2.12
CA LEU A 33 -34.00 -14.93 3.19
C LEU A 33 -35.04 -13.88 3.54
N THR A 34 -35.44 -13.79 4.79
CA THR A 34 -36.37 -12.77 5.28
C THR A 34 -35.86 -12.17 6.59
N GLY A 35 -36.19 -10.92 6.84
CA GLY A 35 -35.79 -10.19 8.02
C GLY A 35 -36.53 -8.85 8.12
N ASP A 36 -36.11 -8.06 9.07
CA ASP A 36 -36.65 -6.70 9.27
C ASP A 36 -36.23 -5.72 8.16
N GLU A 37 -36.67 -4.48 8.24
CA GLU A 37 -36.41 -3.40 7.25
C GLU A 37 -36.82 -3.75 5.81
N GLY A 38 -37.68 -4.77 5.64
CA GLY A 38 -38.11 -5.24 4.33
C GLY A 38 -37.10 -6.15 3.62
N LEU A 39 -36.18 -6.76 4.36
CA LEU A 39 -35.29 -7.80 3.86
C LEU A 39 -36.10 -8.97 3.31
N LYS A 40 -36.04 -9.17 2.00
CA LYS A 40 -36.69 -10.28 1.31
C LYS A 40 -35.88 -10.65 0.07
N MET A 41 -35.26 -11.80 0.11
CA MET A 41 -34.54 -12.37 -1.03
C MET A 41 -35.07 -13.79 -1.32
N THR A 42 -35.25 -14.09 -2.56
CA THR A 42 -35.60 -15.44 -3.03
C THR A 42 -34.74 -15.79 -4.21
N ALA A 43 -34.06 -16.92 -4.16
CA ALA A 43 -33.31 -17.48 -5.28
C ALA A 43 -33.78 -18.89 -5.55
N SER A 44 -33.86 -19.26 -6.82
CA SER A 44 -34.13 -20.64 -7.24
C SER A 44 -33.26 -21.00 -8.43
N ALA A 45 -32.81 -22.23 -8.48
CA ALA A 45 -32.13 -22.81 -9.64
C ALA A 45 -32.60 -24.22 -9.87
N LYS A 46 -32.85 -24.54 -11.12
CA LYS A 46 -33.28 -25.88 -11.58
C LYS A 46 -32.37 -26.30 -12.72
N VAL A 47 -31.69 -27.43 -12.54
CA VAL A 47 -30.87 -28.04 -13.57
C VAL A 47 -31.47 -29.40 -13.90
N SER A 48 -31.69 -29.67 -15.17
CA SER A 48 -32.23 -30.93 -15.66
C SER A 48 -31.11 -31.83 -16.17
N GLY A 49 -31.06 -33.07 -15.71
CA GLY A 49 -29.98 -34.02 -16.02
C GLY A 49 -28.79 -33.90 -15.10
N PRO A 50 -27.66 -34.52 -15.43
CA PRO A 50 -26.40 -34.42 -14.68
C PRO A 50 -25.84 -32.99 -14.71
N LEU A 51 -24.99 -32.64 -13.76
CA LEU A 51 -24.38 -31.27 -13.66
C LEU A 51 -23.23 -31.15 -14.71
N THR A 52 -23.59 -31.02 -15.99
CA THR A 52 -22.65 -30.79 -17.11
C THR A 52 -22.91 -29.43 -17.77
N ALA A 53 -22.00 -28.96 -18.61
CA ALA A 53 -22.14 -27.66 -19.29
C ALA A 53 -23.38 -27.61 -20.21
N GLU A 54 -23.80 -28.75 -20.80
CA GLU A 54 -24.97 -28.87 -21.70
C GLU A 54 -26.30 -28.97 -20.95
N SER A 55 -26.28 -29.18 -19.61
CA SER A 55 -27.49 -29.41 -18.84
C SER A 55 -28.38 -28.18 -18.80
N PRO A 56 -29.68 -28.32 -19.11
CA PRO A 56 -30.62 -27.20 -19.13
C PRO A 56 -30.73 -26.55 -17.75
N LEU A 57 -30.60 -25.22 -17.73
CA LEU A 57 -30.67 -24.36 -16.55
C LEU A 57 -31.89 -23.46 -16.63
N LYS A 58 -32.62 -23.36 -15.51
CA LYS A 58 -33.53 -22.25 -15.21
C LYS A 58 -33.24 -21.75 -13.81
N ALA A 59 -32.86 -20.48 -13.67
CA ALA A 59 -32.59 -19.87 -12.39
C ALA A 59 -33.23 -18.48 -12.30
N SER A 60 -33.53 -18.06 -11.08
CA SER A 60 -33.98 -16.70 -10.81
C SER A 60 -33.53 -16.28 -9.41
N ALA A 61 -33.25 -14.99 -9.29
CA ALA A 61 -33.00 -14.33 -8.00
C ALA A 61 -33.79 -13.03 -7.98
N LYS A 62 -34.61 -12.81 -6.94
CA LYS A 62 -35.43 -11.62 -6.80
C LYS A 62 -35.50 -11.20 -5.35
N GLY A 63 -35.34 -9.90 -5.13
CA GLY A 63 -35.58 -9.34 -3.81
C GLY A 63 -34.79 -8.09 -3.52
N ARG A 64 -34.84 -7.71 -2.25
CA ARG A 64 -34.18 -6.54 -1.69
C ARG A 64 -33.42 -6.95 -0.43
N LEU A 65 -32.17 -6.55 -0.37
CA LEU A 65 -31.29 -6.62 0.80
C LEU A 65 -31.04 -5.19 1.24
N PRO A 66 -31.65 -4.70 2.33
CA PRO A 66 -31.55 -3.30 2.74
C PRO A 66 -30.15 -2.91 3.23
N SER A 67 -29.38 -3.87 3.73
CA SER A 67 -27.99 -3.65 4.13
C SER A 67 -27.07 -4.74 3.58
N ILE A 68 -26.05 -4.33 2.82
CA ILE A 68 -25.00 -5.26 2.35
C ILE A 68 -24.04 -5.67 3.47
N GLY A 69 -24.17 -5.10 4.68
CA GLY A 69 -23.43 -5.52 5.88
C GLY A 69 -23.53 -7.03 6.16
N LEU A 70 -24.65 -7.65 5.79
CA LEU A 70 -24.87 -9.11 5.86
C LEU A 70 -23.90 -9.90 4.95
N LEU A 71 -23.30 -9.26 3.93
CA LEU A 71 -22.31 -9.87 3.05
C LEU A 71 -20.87 -9.73 3.57
N ARG A 72 -20.67 -9.09 4.72
CA ARG A 72 -19.35 -8.89 5.35
C ARG A 72 -18.51 -10.18 5.42
N PRO A 73 -19.02 -11.36 5.84
CA PRO A 73 -18.22 -12.57 5.90
C PRO A 73 -17.65 -13.04 4.55
N LEU A 74 -18.34 -12.70 3.45
CA LEU A 74 -17.89 -13.00 2.08
C LEU A 74 -16.80 -12.02 1.63
N LEU A 75 -16.96 -10.74 1.96
CA LEU A 75 -16.04 -9.67 1.58
C LEU A 75 -14.74 -9.69 2.39
N GLN A 76 -14.76 -10.15 3.63
CA GLN A 76 -13.58 -10.28 4.49
C GLN A 76 -12.47 -11.17 3.92
N ARG A 77 -12.80 -12.03 2.95
CA ARG A 77 -11.80 -12.86 2.24
C ARG A 77 -10.92 -12.04 1.29
N VAL A 78 -11.39 -10.89 0.83
CA VAL A 78 -10.71 -10.05 -0.16
C VAL A 78 -10.27 -8.72 0.46
N VAL A 79 -11.09 -8.15 1.33
CA VAL A 79 -10.86 -6.84 1.95
C VAL A 79 -11.29 -6.92 3.42
N HIS A 80 -10.57 -6.23 4.31
CA HIS A 80 -11.02 -6.05 5.69
C HIS A 80 -11.91 -4.79 5.76
N PRO A 81 -13.23 -4.93 5.57
CA PRO A 81 -14.12 -3.77 5.55
C PRO A 81 -14.30 -3.23 6.96
N GLY A 82 -14.19 -1.92 7.10
CA GLY A 82 -14.68 -1.18 8.26
C GLY A 82 -16.19 -1.08 8.20
N GLU A 83 -16.70 0.10 7.94
CA GLU A 83 -18.11 0.34 7.65
C GLU A 83 -18.50 -0.29 6.30
N LEU A 84 -19.67 -0.92 6.25
CA LEU A 84 -20.21 -1.54 5.04
C LEU A 84 -21.73 -1.37 5.02
N GLU A 85 -22.18 -0.42 4.24
CA GLU A 85 -23.59 -0.06 4.10
C GLU A 85 -24.03 -0.08 2.63
N GLY A 86 -25.32 -0.02 2.37
CA GLY A 86 -25.89 0.07 1.04
C GLY A 86 -27.01 -0.93 0.81
N GLU A 87 -27.85 -0.64 -0.16
CA GLU A 87 -29.00 -1.44 -0.54
C GLU A 87 -28.72 -2.23 -1.82
N LEU A 88 -28.95 -3.55 -1.78
CA LEU A 88 -28.90 -4.40 -2.95
C LEU A 88 -30.32 -4.82 -3.37
N THR A 89 -30.69 -4.51 -4.61
CA THR A 89 -31.90 -5.00 -5.25
C THR A 89 -31.56 -5.94 -6.40
N VAL A 90 -32.28 -7.05 -6.51
CA VAL A 90 -32.04 -8.06 -7.54
C VAL A 90 -33.35 -8.43 -8.20
N ASP A 91 -33.40 -8.47 -9.53
CA ASP A 91 -34.44 -9.08 -10.35
C ASP A 91 -33.76 -9.66 -11.59
N LEU A 92 -33.19 -10.86 -11.43
CA LEU A 92 -32.35 -11.52 -12.41
C LEU A 92 -32.88 -12.93 -12.67
N SER A 93 -32.97 -13.30 -13.93
CA SER A 93 -33.30 -14.65 -14.38
C SER A 93 -32.24 -15.17 -15.34
N ALA A 94 -32.01 -16.47 -15.33
CA ALA A 94 -31.11 -17.16 -16.25
C ALA A 94 -31.83 -18.37 -16.82
N ALA A 95 -31.70 -18.58 -18.13
CA ALA A 95 -32.20 -19.73 -18.85
C ALA A 95 -31.16 -20.21 -19.91
N GLY A 96 -31.30 -21.43 -20.42
CA GLY A 96 -30.34 -21.99 -21.37
C GLY A 96 -29.65 -23.21 -20.81
N THR A 97 -28.34 -23.30 -20.88
CA THR A 97 -27.54 -24.38 -20.27
C THR A 97 -26.60 -23.86 -19.20
N LEU A 98 -26.04 -24.75 -18.38
CA LEU A 98 -25.08 -24.36 -17.33
C LEU A 98 -23.83 -23.69 -17.92
N GLY A 99 -23.32 -24.17 -19.06
CA GLY A 99 -22.14 -23.61 -19.72
C GLY A 99 -22.44 -22.36 -20.57
N ASN A 100 -23.72 -22.16 -20.96
CA ASN A 100 -24.12 -21.01 -21.77
C ASN A 100 -25.49 -20.44 -21.32
N PRO A 101 -25.58 -19.84 -20.14
CA PRO A 101 -26.80 -19.23 -19.64
C PRO A 101 -27.08 -17.90 -20.34
N VAL A 102 -28.36 -17.67 -20.63
CA VAL A 102 -28.88 -16.38 -21.12
C VAL A 102 -29.54 -15.64 -19.97
N PHE A 103 -29.02 -14.47 -19.64
CA PHE A 103 -29.48 -13.63 -18.53
C PHE A 103 -30.52 -12.60 -18.98
N THR A 104 -31.50 -12.36 -18.14
CA THR A 104 -32.50 -11.31 -18.33
C THR A 104 -32.77 -10.61 -17.00
N GLY A 105 -32.82 -9.26 -17.01
CA GLY A 105 -32.99 -8.46 -15.81
C GLY A 105 -31.65 -7.93 -15.26
N GLY A 106 -31.52 -7.85 -13.92
CA GLY A 106 -30.29 -7.39 -13.32
C GLY A 106 -30.31 -7.20 -11.82
N ALA A 107 -29.26 -6.56 -11.32
CA ALA A 107 -29.10 -6.18 -9.92
C ALA A 107 -28.61 -4.73 -9.81
N ASN A 108 -28.98 -4.07 -8.71
CA ASN A 108 -28.47 -2.74 -8.37
C ASN A 108 -27.97 -2.74 -6.94
N LEU A 109 -26.78 -2.23 -6.76
CA LEU A 109 -26.26 -1.73 -5.50
C LEU A 109 -26.44 -0.21 -5.50
N ASN A 110 -27.15 0.31 -4.52
CA ASN A 110 -27.47 1.73 -4.43
C ASN A 110 -26.88 2.30 -3.14
N ASP A 111 -26.29 3.49 -3.29
CA ASP A 111 -25.79 4.35 -2.22
C ASP A 111 -24.95 3.57 -1.18
N ALA A 112 -24.06 2.70 -1.69
CA ALA A 112 -23.25 1.90 -0.79
C ALA A 112 -22.02 2.68 -0.32
N SER A 113 -21.57 2.33 0.90
CA SER A 113 -20.33 2.79 1.49
C SER A 113 -19.46 1.61 1.91
N LEU A 114 -18.13 1.78 1.78
CA LEU A 114 -17.14 0.79 2.15
C LEU A 114 -15.94 1.46 2.82
N GLY A 115 -15.81 1.26 4.12
CA GLY A 115 -14.63 1.66 4.87
C GLY A 115 -13.46 0.72 4.61
N LEU A 116 -12.31 1.25 4.22
CA LEU A 116 -11.04 0.54 4.03
C LEU A 116 -10.08 0.89 5.16
N LEU A 117 -10.14 0.15 6.27
CA LEU A 117 -9.42 0.46 7.52
C LEU A 117 -7.90 0.58 7.30
N GLY A 118 -7.30 -0.34 6.54
CA GLY A 118 -5.86 -0.32 6.26
C GLY A 118 -5.40 0.91 5.47
N ALA A 119 -6.28 1.47 4.64
CA ALA A 119 -6.02 2.69 3.87
C ALA A 119 -6.50 3.97 4.57
N GLY A 120 -7.32 3.85 5.64
CA GLY A 120 -7.89 4.98 6.38
C GLY A 120 -8.87 5.83 5.55
N ILE A 121 -9.59 5.22 4.61
CA ILE A 121 -10.54 5.89 3.71
C ILE A 121 -11.90 5.19 3.72
N THR A 122 -12.92 5.95 3.32
CA THR A 122 -14.25 5.41 3.01
C THR A 122 -14.59 5.71 1.56
N LEU A 123 -14.91 4.68 0.80
CA LEU A 123 -15.56 4.79 -0.49
C LEU A 123 -17.06 5.01 -0.24
N SER A 124 -17.65 6.01 -0.85
CA SER A 124 -19.06 6.40 -0.66
C SER A 124 -19.78 6.57 -1.98
N GLU A 125 -21.11 6.77 -1.92
CA GLU A 125 -21.95 6.92 -3.10
C GLU A 125 -21.67 5.84 -4.16
N ILE A 126 -21.40 4.61 -3.70
CA ILE A 126 -21.13 3.49 -4.60
C ILE A 126 -22.47 3.05 -5.18
N ASN A 127 -22.63 3.28 -6.47
CA ASN A 127 -23.79 2.85 -7.23
C ASN A 127 -23.34 1.92 -8.35
N ILE A 128 -23.78 0.65 -8.35
CA ILE A 128 -23.41 -0.33 -9.36
C ILE A 128 -24.69 -0.97 -9.90
N ALA A 129 -24.83 -1.00 -11.22
CA ALA A 129 -25.88 -1.69 -11.92
C ALA A 129 -25.31 -2.80 -12.79
N ALA A 130 -25.82 -4.01 -12.62
CA ALA A 130 -25.58 -5.15 -13.52
C ALA A 130 -26.86 -5.39 -14.34
N ARG A 131 -26.76 -5.44 -15.66
CA ARG A 131 -27.94 -5.59 -16.56
C ARG A 131 -27.67 -6.55 -17.70
N SER A 132 -28.70 -7.32 -18.03
CA SER A 132 -28.76 -8.11 -19.27
C SER A 132 -30.15 -8.04 -19.90
N LYS A 133 -30.18 -8.14 -21.22
CA LYS A 133 -31.42 -8.19 -22.04
C LYS A 133 -31.45 -9.44 -22.92
N GLY A 134 -31.33 -10.62 -22.30
CA GLY A 134 -31.30 -11.87 -23.06
C GLY A 134 -29.95 -12.15 -23.71
N ALA A 135 -28.86 -11.89 -23.02
CA ALA A 135 -27.48 -12.19 -23.46
C ALA A 135 -26.78 -13.10 -22.46
N ASP A 136 -25.71 -13.73 -22.90
CA ASP A 136 -24.81 -14.58 -22.13
C ASP A 136 -23.97 -13.81 -21.11
N LYS A 137 -24.11 -12.49 -21.09
CA LYS A 137 -23.35 -11.57 -20.25
C LYS A 137 -24.21 -10.54 -19.54
N LEU A 138 -23.70 -10.11 -18.39
CA LEU A 138 -24.18 -8.98 -17.60
C LEU A 138 -23.25 -7.78 -17.85
N LYS A 139 -23.78 -6.68 -18.30
CA LYS A 139 -23.08 -5.40 -18.35
C LYS A 139 -23.08 -4.75 -16.98
N LEU A 140 -21.89 -4.34 -16.54
CA LEU A 140 -21.67 -3.57 -15.32
C LEU A 140 -21.52 -2.08 -15.65
N THR A 141 -22.16 -1.24 -14.89
CA THR A 141 -21.94 0.22 -14.91
C THR A 141 -22.07 0.74 -13.48
N GLY A 142 -21.22 1.67 -13.09
CA GLY A 142 -21.29 2.20 -11.74
C GLY A 142 -20.47 3.47 -11.56
N SER A 143 -20.64 4.05 -10.39
CA SER A 143 -19.90 5.20 -9.90
C SER A 143 -19.55 5.02 -8.44
N LEU A 144 -18.53 5.73 -8.00
CA LEU A 144 -18.14 5.81 -6.59
C LEU A 144 -17.51 7.17 -6.30
N ARG A 145 -17.40 7.51 -5.02
CA ARG A 145 -16.62 8.65 -4.52
C ARG A 145 -15.64 8.20 -3.46
N SER A 146 -14.53 8.94 -3.37
CA SER A 146 -13.59 8.82 -2.26
C SER A 146 -12.98 10.19 -1.98
N GLY A 147 -13.21 10.72 -0.78
CA GLY A 147 -12.89 12.10 -0.46
C GLY A 147 -13.55 13.08 -1.43
N ASN A 148 -12.78 13.93 -2.08
CA ASN A 148 -13.29 14.89 -3.08
C ASN A 148 -13.30 14.33 -4.51
N GLY A 149 -12.79 13.11 -4.71
CA GLY A 149 -12.67 12.48 -6.01
C GLY A 149 -13.89 11.63 -6.37
N SER A 150 -13.99 11.32 -7.66
CA SER A 150 -15.03 10.45 -8.20
C SER A 150 -14.45 9.41 -9.14
N GLY A 151 -15.13 8.28 -9.26
CA GLY A 151 -14.76 7.19 -10.13
C GLY A 151 -15.94 6.60 -10.87
N LYS A 152 -15.64 5.96 -11.98
CA LYS A 152 -16.58 5.18 -12.80
C LYS A 152 -16.11 3.74 -12.86
N ILE A 153 -17.08 2.84 -12.85
CA ILE A 153 -16.88 1.40 -12.98
C ILE A 153 -17.70 0.94 -14.17
N PHE A 154 -17.10 0.21 -15.09
CA PHE A 154 -17.84 -0.38 -16.20
C PHE A 154 -17.17 -1.69 -16.63
N GLY A 155 -17.94 -2.60 -17.18
CA GLY A 155 -17.40 -3.91 -17.55
C GLY A 155 -18.45 -4.92 -17.93
N GLU A 156 -18.03 -6.17 -17.96
CA GLU A 156 -18.89 -7.30 -18.31
C GLU A 156 -18.56 -8.50 -17.42
N VAL A 157 -19.60 -9.25 -17.07
CA VAL A 157 -19.48 -10.56 -16.42
C VAL A 157 -20.22 -11.58 -17.28
N ARG A 158 -19.58 -12.70 -17.58
CA ARG A 158 -20.17 -13.81 -18.34
C ARG A 158 -19.89 -15.14 -17.65
N ALA A 159 -20.75 -16.11 -17.92
CA ALA A 159 -20.51 -17.49 -17.50
C ALA A 159 -19.32 -18.09 -18.27
N ALA A 160 -18.59 -18.98 -17.62
CA ALA A 160 -17.49 -19.73 -18.22
C ALA A 160 -17.72 -21.24 -18.01
N GLU A 161 -17.51 -22.02 -19.07
CA GLU A 161 -17.83 -23.46 -19.09
C GLU A 161 -17.14 -24.28 -17.99
N LYS A 162 -15.93 -23.91 -17.60
CA LYS A 162 -15.12 -24.66 -16.64
C LYS A 162 -14.95 -24.00 -15.28
N THR A 163 -15.20 -22.69 -15.17
CA THR A 163 -14.66 -21.88 -14.07
C THR A 163 -15.69 -21.02 -13.37
N GLY A 164 -16.97 -21.19 -13.73
CA GLY A 164 -18.08 -20.45 -13.12
C GLY A 164 -18.33 -19.09 -13.79
N PHE A 165 -17.38 -18.15 -13.77
CA PHE A 165 -17.55 -16.86 -14.43
C PHE A 165 -16.22 -16.21 -14.84
N LEU A 166 -16.32 -15.35 -15.84
CA LEU A 166 -15.25 -14.44 -16.27
C LEU A 166 -15.77 -13.01 -16.08
N ALA A 167 -14.95 -12.15 -15.49
CA ALA A 167 -15.27 -10.74 -15.37
C ALA A 167 -14.14 -9.88 -15.91
N GLU A 168 -14.49 -8.82 -16.61
CA GLU A 168 -13.58 -7.76 -17.02
C GLU A 168 -14.19 -6.43 -16.56
N VAL A 169 -13.50 -5.73 -15.67
CA VAL A 169 -13.98 -4.52 -15.04
C VAL A 169 -12.96 -3.42 -15.21
N HIS A 170 -13.39 -2.29 -15.75
CA HIS A 170 -12.60 -1.08 -15.89
C HIS A 170 -12.97 -0.12 -14.77
N ILE A 171 -11.96 0.47 -14.14
CA ILE A 171 -12.09 1.45 -13.07
C ILE A 171 -11.34 2.71 -13.50
N GLN A 172 -12.08 3.79 -13.70
CA GLN A 172 -11.53 5.10 -14.01
C GLN A 172 -11.88 6.09 -12.91
N GLY A 173 -10.88 6.78 -12.37
CA GLY A 173 -11.06 7.73 -11.28
C GLY A 173 -10.30 9.04 -11.48
N GLN A 174 -10.80 10.08 -10.81
CA GLN A 174 -10.14 11.38 -10.77
C GLN A 174 -10.02 11.85 -9.32
N ASN A 175 -8.79 12.10 -8.87
CA ASN A 175 -8.46 12.62 -7.54
C ASN A 175 -9.13 11.84 -6.38
N LEU A 176 -9.24 10.52 -6.50
CA LEU A 176 -9.76 9.66 -5.45
C LEU A 176 -8.82 9.68 -4.25
N ALA A 177 -9.35 9.91 -3.04
CA ALA A 177 -8.60 9.63 -1.83
C ALA A 177 -8.32 8.12 -1.79
N SER A 178 -7.03 7.75 -1.84
CA SER A 178 -6.61 6.35 -1.91
C SER A 178 -5.97 5.87 -0.61
N VAL A 179 -5.32 6.79 0.12
CA VAL A 179 -4.74 6.52 1.44
C VAL A 179 -4.90 7.76 2.31
N ARG A 180 -5.29 7.57 3.56
CA ARG A 180 -5.36 8.60 4.62
C ARG A 180 -4.93 7.99 5.95
N THR A 181 -3.63 7.83 6.12
CA THR A 181 -3.02 7.39 7.38
C THR A 181 -2.24 8.56 8.01
N PRO A 182 -1.84 8.49 9.28
CA PRO A 182 -1.06 9.54 9.93
C PRO A 182 0.26 9.89 9.22
N ASN A 183 0.83 8.91 8.50
CA ASN A 183 2.14 9.04 7.85
C ASN A 183 2.06 9.14 6.32
N LEU A 184 0.90 8.83 5.71
CA LEU A 184 0.76 8.79 4.27
C LEU A 184 -0.64 9.27 3.84
N SER A 185 -0.67 10.28 3.00
CA SER A 185 -1.87 10.76 2.32
C SER A 185 -1.65 10.71 0.83
N VAL A 186 -2.55 10.05 0.09
CA VAL A 186 -2.44 9.87 -1.36
C VAL A 186 -3.79 10.13 -2.01
N ASP A 187 -3.79 10.99 -3.03
CA ASP A 187 -4.86 11.10 -4.01
C ASP A 187 -4.40 10.43 -5.29
N SER A 188 -5.25 9.63 -5.91
CA SER A 188 -4.93 8.97 -7.17
C SER A 188 -6.00 9.15 -8.23
N SER A 189 -5.59 9.02 -9.47
CA SER A 189 -6.45 8.96 -10.65
C SER A 189 -6.14 7.66 -11.38
N PRO A 190 -6.80 6.56 -11.01
CA PRO A 190 -6.60 5.26 -11.65
C PRO A 190 -7.29 5.18 -13.02
N ASP A 191 -6.68 4.44 -13.92
CA ASP A 191 -7.27 3.89 -15.15
C ASP A 191 -6.83 2.44 -15.23
N LEU A 192 -7.63 1.56 -14.63
CA LEU A 192 -7.29 0.17 -14.38
C LEU A 192 -8.29 -0.77 -15.03
N THR A 193 -7.78 -1.90 -15.49
CA THR A 193 -8.55 -3.06 -15.91
C THR A 193 -8.29 -4.20 -14.94
N LEU A 194 -9.35 -4.73 -14.37
CA LEU A 194 -9.36 -5.93 -13.54
C LEU A 194 -9.99 -7.07 -14.33
N SER A 195 -9.23 -8.12 -14.61
CA SER A 195 -9.71 -9.36 -15.22
C SER A 195 -9.74 -10.46 -14.18
N ILE A 196 -10.90 -11.09 -14.02
CA ILE A 196 -11.09 -12.20 -13.09
C ILE A 196 -11.37 -13.46 -13.89
N ARG A 197 -10.51 -14.47 -13.72
CA ARG A 197 -10.63 -15.78 -14.39
C ARG A 197 -10.27 -16.85 -13.38
N GLU A 198 -11.24 -17.71 -13.06
CA GLU A 198 -11.05 -18.71 -12.01
C GLU A 198 -10.66 -18.02 -10.68
N ASP A 199 -9.54 -18.41 -10.11
CA ASP A 199 -8.98 -17.86 -8.86
C ASP A 199 -7.89 -16.80 -9.15
N VAL A 200 -7.73 -16.37 -10.42
CA VAL A 200 -6.72 -15.38 -10.83
C VAL A 200 -7.36 -14.00 -10.99
N PHE A 201 -6.84 -13.05 -10.26
CA PHE A 201 -7.13 -11.62 -10.38
C PHE A 201 -5.96 -10.95 -11.09
N ASP A 202 -6.17 -10.52 -12.32
CA ASP A 202 -5.16 -9.79 -13.08
C ASP A 202 -5.51 -8.29 -13.11
N ILE A 203 -4.57 -7.46 -12.66
CA ILE A 203 -4.74 -6.00 -12.58
C ILE A 203 -3.75 -5.36 -13.53
N SER A 204 -4.24 -4.56 -14.46
CA SER A 204 -3.37 -3.84 -15.42
C SER A 204 -3.85 -2.39 -15.61
N GLY A 205 -2.94 -1.52 -16.06
CA GLY A 205 -3.27 -0.14 -16.37
C GLY A 205 -2.35 0.87 -15.75
N THR A 206 -2.88 2.07 -15.47
CA THR A 206 -2.09 3.21 -14.98
C THR A 206 -2.75 3.84 -13.75
N ILE A 207 -1.92 4.22 -12.79
CA ILE A 207 -2.33 5.03 -11.65
C ILE A 207 -1.53 6.34 -11.67
N THR A 208 -2.18 7.45 -11.92
CA THR A 208 -1.56 8.76 -11.73
C THR A 208 -1.78 9.21 -10.28
N ILE A 209 -0.73 9.66 -9.62
CA ILE A 209 -0.77 10.20 -8.25
C ILE A 209 -0.54 11.73 -8.34
N PRO A 210 -1.59 12.54 -8.49
CA PRO A 210 -1.45 14.00 -8.63
C PRO A 210 -0.96 14.64 -7.33
N THR A 211 -1.33 14.09 -6.19
CA THR A 211 -0.99 14.63 -4.87
C THR A 211 -0.71 13.48 -3.90
N ALA A 212 0.43 13.56 -3.24
CA ALA A 212 0.73 12.70 -2.09
C ALA A 212 1.61 13.43 -1.08
N THR A 213 1.48 13.04 0.18
CA THR A 213 2.38 13.47 1.25
C THR A 213 2.76 12.25 2.08
N ALA A 214 4.04 11.92 2.07
CA ALA A 214 4.60 10.87 2.91
C ALA A 214 5.46 11.52 4.02
N GLN A 215 5.16 11.21 5.28
CA GLN A 215 5.86 11.70 6.46
C GLN A 215 6.40 10.53 7.26
N ILE A 216 7.66 10.19 7.08
CA ILE A 216 8.30 9.14 7.87
C ILE A 216 8.90 9.76 9.12
N ARG A 217 8.20 9.62 10.23
CA ARG A 217 8.71 10.02 11.54
C ARG A 217 9.64 8.93 12.03
N GLN A 218 10.87 9.29 12.37
CA GLN A 218 11.75 8.36 13.08
C GLN A 218 11.07 7.96 14.40
N LEU A 219 11.02 6.67 14.67
CA LEU A 219 10.59 6.18 15.97
C LEU A 219 11.52 6.78 17.04
N PRO A 220 11.02 7.16 18.22
CA PRO A 220 11.87 7.59 19.32
C PRO A 220 12.95 6.53 19.58
N LYS A 221 14.19 6.94 19.81
CA LYS A 221 15.34 6.04 20.06
C LYS A 221 15.11 5.02 21.20
N ASN A 222 14.04 5.18 21.98
CA ASN A 222 13.63 4.32 23.09
C ASN A 222 12.48 3.37 22.73
N ALA A 223 12.05 3.28 21.48
CA ALA A 223 11.11 2.25 21.05
C ALA A 223 11.86 0.91 21.07
N VAL A 224 11.60 0.10 22.09
CA VAL A 224 12.13 -1.27 22.19
C VAL A 224 11.55 -2.05 21.02
N PRO A 225 12.38 -2.58 20.10
CA PRO A 225 11.87 -3.47 19.06
C PRO A 225 11.18 -4.65 19.74
N ARG A 226 10.05 -5.09 19.20
CA ARG A 226 9.36 -6.28 19.71
C ARG A 226 10.35 -7.45 19.66
N SER A 227 10.46 -8.15 20.78
CA SER A 227 11.28 -9.36 20.84
C SER A 227 10.89 -10.34 19.74
N ALA A 228 11.89 -10.96 19.11
CA ALA A 228 11.68 -11.98 18.07
C ALA A 228 10.88 -13.20 18.59
N ASP A 229 10.78 -13.37 19.91
CA ASP A 229 10.02 -14.45 20.56
C ASP A 229 8.51 -14.16 20.70
N VAL A 230 8.06 -12.94 20.39
CA VAL A 230 6.62 -12.64 20.43
C VAL A 230 5.99 -13.06 19.10
N ILE A 231 5.53 -14.29 19.05
CA ILE A 231 4.64 -14.79 17.99
C ILE A 231 3.28 -14.11 18.21
N VAL A 232 3.05 -13.01 17.53
CA VAL A 232 1.70 -12.42 17.45
C VAL A 232 0.89 -13.31 16.52
N HIS A 233 0.01 -14.11 17.10
CA HIS A 233 -1.04 -14.77 16.34
C HIS A 233 -2.05 -13.72 15.90
N THR A 234 -1.75 -13.00 14.82
CA THR A 234 -2.77 -12.21 14.14
C THR A 234 -3.70 -13.16 13.40
N PRO A 235 -5.03 -12.90 13.41
CA PRO A 235 -5.99 -13.70 12.63
C PRO A 235 -5.62 -13.83 11.15
N GLU A 236 -4.83 -12.91 10.63
CA GLU A 236 -4.31 -12.88 9.26
C GLU A 236 -3.46 -14.11 8.89
N ARG A 237 -2.60 -14.62 9.80
CA ARG A 237 -1.81 -15.83 9.55
C ARG A 237 -2.62 -17.12 9.47
N LEU A 238 -3.81 -17.14 10.05
CA LEU A 238 -4.73 -18.29 9.95
C LEU A 238 -5.56 -18.24 8.66
N ALA A 239 -5.76 -17.04 8.07
CA ALA A 239 -6.44 -16.87 6.78
C ALA A 239 -5.54 -17.20 5.58
N GLU A 240 -4.22 -17.04 5.70
CA GLU A 240 -3.25 -17.36 4.63
C GLU A 240 -3.22 -18.85 4.24
N GLN A 241 -3.80 -19.73 5.05
CA GLN A 241 -3.81 -21.17 4.78
C GLN A 241 -5.04 -21.69 4.00
N GLN A 242 -6.03 -20.85 3.62
CA GLN A 242 -7.32 -21.37 3.11
C GLN A 242 -7.83 -20.87 1.77
N SER A 243 -7.15 -20.01 1.04
CA SER A 243 -7.48 -19.74 -0.38
C SER A 243 -6.29 -19.06 -1.05
N GLU A 244 -5.62 -19.77 -1.93
CA GLU A 244 -4.63 -19.20 -2.84
C GLU A 244 -5.33 -18.33 -3.90
N THR A 245 -5.83 -17.17 -3.49
CA THR A 245 -6.21 -16.14 -4.46
C THR A 245 -4.95 -15.66 -5.15
N ILE A 246 -4.81 -15.99 -6.42
CA ILE A 246 -3.64 -15.63 -7.20
C ILE A 246 -3.86 -14.22 -7.75
N VAL A 247 -3.04 -13.28 -7.31
CA VAL A 247 -3.01 -11.93 -7.88
C VAL A 247 -1.83 -11.81 -8.82
N THR A 248 -2.11 -11.38 -10.06
CA THR A 248 -1.11 -10.96 -11.03
C THR A 248 -1.33 -9.50 -11.38
N GLY A 249 -0.31 -8.82 -11.91
CA GLY A 249 -0.52 -7.45 -12.31
C GLY A 249 0.64 -6.82 -13.05
N ASP A 250 0.29 -5.77 -13.79
CA ASP A 250 1.22 -4.89 -14.51
C ASP A 250 0.64 -3.47 -14.48
N VAL A 251 1.09 -2.67 -13.53
CA VAL A 251 0.55 -1.33 -13.29
C VAL A 251 1.66 -0.29 -13.39
N GLU A 252 1.45 0.72 -14.23
CA GLU A 252 2.30 1.92 -14.27
C GLU A 252 1.81 2.94 -13.23
N VAL A 253 2.71 3.39 -12.38
CA VAL A 253 2.45 4.47 -11.40
C VAL A 253 3.19 5.72 -11.84
N ILE A 254 2.46 6.81 -12.04
CA ILE A 254 3.00 8.11 -12.47
C ILE A 254 2.86 9.10 -11.30
N LEU A 255 3.99 9.61 -10.84
CA LEU A 255 4.02 10.65 -9.81
C LEU A 255 3.86 12.03 -10.46
N GLY A 256 2.87 12.77 -10.00
CA GLY A 256 2.60 14.14 -10.44
C GLY A 256 3.39 15.19 -9.66
N ASP A 257 3.05 16.46 -9.90
CA ASP A 257 3.84 17.60 -9.41
C ASP A 257 3.73 17.90 -7.91
N ARG A 258 2.71 17.34 -7.23
CA ARG A 258 2.45 17.61 -5.80
C ARG A 258 2.68 16.39 -4.91
N VAL A 259 3.69 15.61 -5.25
CA VAL A 259 4.12 14.47 -4.42
C VAL A 259 5.26 14.94 -3.51
N ARG A 260 5.03 14.97 -2.20
CA ARG A 260 5.98 15.40 -1.19
C ARG A 260 6.42 14.22 -0.33
N PHE A 261 7.70 14.21 -0.02
CA PHE A 261 8.32 13.27 0.91
C PHE A 261 9.04 14.05 2.00
N ASN A 262 8.74 13.71 3.25
CA ASN A 262 9.45 14.20 4.42
C ASN A 262 9.83 13.01 5.31
N GLY A 263 11.12 12.71 5.37
CA GLY A 263 11.64 11.59 6.15
C GLY A 263 13.15 11.50 6.10
N PHE A 264 13.76 10.89 7.10
CA PHE A 264 15.21 10.70 7.20
C PHE A 264 16.01 12.01 7.07
N GLY A 265 15.43 13.14 7.47
CA GLY A 265 16.02 14.46 7.30
C GLY A 265 15.84 15.07 5.90
N LEU A 266 15.31 14.34 4.94
CA LEU A 266 15.02 14.82 3.59
C LEU A 266 13.59 15.39 3.53
N ASP A 267 13.44 16.64 3.11
CA ASP A 267 12.18 17.23 2.70
C ASP A 267 12.27 17.59 1.22
N SER A 268 11.43 16.99 0.39
CA SER A 268 11.56 17.10 -1.06
C SER A 268 10.25 16.84 -1.80
N ARG A 269 10.21 17.25 -3.07
CA ARG A 269 9.23 16.77 -4.03
C ARG A 269 9.78 15.60 -4.83
N LEU A 270 8.87 14.68 -5.17
CA LEU A 270 9.20 13.52 -5.98
C LEU A 270 8.44 13.58 -7.30
N ASP A 271 9.09 13.27 -8.40
CA ASP A 271 8.47 13.02 -9.70
C ASP A 271 9.02 11.74 -10.33
N GLY A 272 8.29 11.14 -11.22
CA GLY A 272 8.80 9.96 -11.92
C GLY A 272 7.73 8.96 -12.30
N ARG A 273 8.19 7.79 -12.73
CA ARG A 273 7.35 6.67 -13.13
C ARG A 273 7.91 5.38 -12.60
N LEU A 274 7.01 4.53 -12.13
CA LEU A 274 7.31 3.19 -11.66
C LEU A 274 6.39 2.21 -12.35
N ARG A 275 6.91 1.08 -12.80
CA ARG A 275 6.12 -0.05 -13.23
C ARG A 275 6.18 -1.12 -12.17
N LEU A 276 5.01 -1.50 -11.66
CA LEU A 276 4.82 -2.54 -10.67
C LEU A 276 4.33 -3.80 -11.37
N THR A 277 5.04 -4.89 -11.21
CA THR A 277 4.70 -6.17 -11.84
C THR A 277 4.68 -7.30 -10.83
N GLN A 278 3.68 -8.15 -10.92
CA GLN A 278 3.56 -9.36 -10.11
C GLN A 278 3.15 -10.53 -10.99
N ALA A 279 4.05 -11.49 -11.11
CA ALA A 279 3.75 -12.75 -11.81
C ALA A 279 3.03 -13.72 -10.87
N ARG A 280 2.37 -14.74 -11.44
CA ARG A 280 1.68 -15.79 -10.67
C ARG A 280 2.64 -16.46 -9.70
N GLY A 281 2.31 -16.44 -8.40
CA GLY A 281 3.16 -17.00 -7.34
C GLY A 281 4.48 -16.27 -7.11
N GLY A 282 4.67 -15.10 -7.76
CA GLY A 282 5.86 -14.27 -7.61
C GLY A 282 5.68 -13.14 -6.59
N TYR A 283 6.79 -12.49 -6.26
CA TYR A 283 6.79 -11.28 -5.43
C TYR A 283 6.55 -10.05 -6.29
N LEU A 284 5.99 -8.99 -5.67
CA LEU A 284 5.86 -7.69 -6.30
C LEU A 284 7.24 -7.12 -6.64
N ARG A 285 7.43 -6.76 -7.90
CA ARG A 285 8.65 -6.13 -8.41
C ARG A 285 8.36 -4.73 -8.90
N SER A 286 9.33 -3.87 -8.76
CA SER A 286 9.27 -2.51 -9.29
C SER A 286 10.40 -2.26 -10.29
N SER A 287 10.11 -1.44 -11.29
CA SER A 287 11.11 -0.91 -12.22
C SER A 287 10.77 0.54 -12.57
N GLY A 288 11.81 1.34 -12.84
CA GLY A 288 11.62 2.75 -13.18
C GLY A 288 12.46 3.69 -12.34
N THR A 289 12.18 4.97 -12.45
CA THR A 289 12.97 6.01 -11.80
C THR A 289 12.08 7.06 -11.17
N VAL A 290 12.39 7.39 -9.92
CA VAL A 290 11.82 8.52 -9.18
C VAL A 290 12.93 9.56 -8.95
N ARG A 291 12.66 10.81 -9.31
CA ARG A 291 13.58 11.93 -9.10
C ARG A 291 13.19 12.72 -7.86
N VAL A 292 14.20 13.10 -7.11
CA VAL A 292 14.08 14.00 -5.96
C VAL A 292 14.29 15.42 -6.46
N ARG A 293 13.28 16.26 -6.29
CA ARG A 293 13.27 17.67 -6.77
C ARG A 293 13.14 18.63 -5.60
N ASP A 294 13.74 19.82 -5.78
CA ASP A 294 13.51 20.98 -4.90
C ASP A 294 13.48 20.63 -3.41
N GLY A 295 14.51 19.96 -2.93
CA GLY A 295 14.53 19.47 -1.57
C GLY A 295 15.75 19.92 -0.78
N PHE A 296 15.64 19.69 0.53
CA PHE A 296 16.73 19.91 1.48
C PHE A 296 16.92 18.65 2.33
N LEU A 297 18.18 18.32 2.54
CA LEU A 297 18.58 17.33 3.55
C LEU A 297 19.05 18.08 4.80
N THR A 298 18.34 17.91 5.90
CA THR A 298 18.79 18.41 7.20
C THR A 298 19.81 17.44 7.77
N GLY A 299 21.03 17.88 7.88
CA GLY A 299 22.12 17.10 8.44
C GLY A 299 23.14 18.04 9.11
N TYR A 300 23.80 17.57 10.18
CA TYR A 300 24.77 18.38 10.94
C TYR A 300 24.22 19.70 11.52
N GLY A 301 22.89 19.74 11.80
CA GLY A 301 22.23 20.98 12.21
C GLY A 301 22.13 22.04 11.11
N ARG A 302 22.34 21.65 9.87
CA ARG A 302 22.33 22.51 8.67
C ARG A 302 21.43 21.94 7.58
N GLU A 303 20.97 22.81 6.70
CA GLU A 303 20.23 22.44 5.51
C GLU A 303 21.16 22.38 4.32
N LEU A 304 21.19 21.22 3.66
CA LEU A 304 21.91 20.96 2.42
C LEU A 304 20.88 20.86 1.29
N ARG A 305 20.99 21.68 0.28
CA ARG A 305 20.09 21.65 -0.87
C ARG A 305 20.35 20.40 -1.72
N VAL A 306 19.31 19.77 -2.24
CA VAL A 306 19.44 18.69 -3.21
C VAL A 306 19.85 19.25 -4.56
N ASP A 307 21.07 18.94 -5.00
CA ASP A 307 21.57 19.32 -6.33
C ASP A 307 21.09 18.32 -7.39
N ARG A 308 21.09 17.05 -7.05
CA ARG A 308 20.65 15.92 -7.86
C ARG A 308 20.10 14.84 -6.96
N GLY A 309 18.96 14.26 -7.34
CA GLY A 309 18.40 13.12 -6.61
C GLY A 309 17.71 12.16 -7.57
N GLU A 310 18.06 10.88 -7.48
CA GLU A 310 17.50 9.83 -8.29
C GLU A 310 17.41 8.54 -7.48
N LEU A 311 16.23 7.91 -7.53
CA LEU A 311 15.95 6.58 -6.99
C LEU A 311 15.63 5.66 -8.15
N THR A 312 16.45 4.65 -8.40
CA THR A 312 16.25 3.70 -9.49
C THR A 312 15.78 2.37 -8.96
N PHE A 313 14.63 1.94 -9.43
CA PHE A 313 13.97 0.70 -9.05
C PHE A 313 14.26 -0.39 -10.08
N THR A 314 14.76 -1.55 -9.65
CA THR A 314 15.11 -2.69 -10.50
C THR A 314 14.73 -4.03 -9.89
N GLY A 315 13.92 -4.04 -8.83
CA GLY A 315 13.57 -5.23 -8.05
C GLY A 315 12.53 -4.97 -6.98
N PRO A 316 12.83 -5.24 -5.70
CA PRO A 316 11.92 -4.95 -4.60
C PRO A 316 11.60 -3.45 -4.51
N LEU A 317 10.36 -3.12 -4.11
CA LEU A 317 9.92 -1.73 -4.00
C LEU A 317 10.58 -0.98 -2.82
N ASP A 318 11.00 -1.69 -1.81
CA ASP A 318 11.60 -1.18 -0.56
C ASP A 318 13.12 -1.03 -0.62
N ASP A 319 13.76 -1.43 -1.73
CA ASP A 319 15.23 -1.33 -1.89
C ASP A 319 15.66 -0.72 -3.23
N PRO A 320 15.28 0.53 -3.54
CA PRO A 320 15.78 1.22 -4.73
C PRO A 320 17.28 1.55 -4.61
N LEU A 321 17.93 1.68 -5.74
CA LEU A 321 19.28 2.28 -5.82
C LEU A 321 19.16 3.79 -5.66
N ILE A 322 19.95 4.34 -4.75
CA ILE A 322 19.99 5.76 -4.39
C ILE A 322 21.20 6.42 -5.07
N ASN A 323 20.97 7.58 -5.68
CA ASN A 323 21.98 8.49 -6.16
C ASN A 323 21.55 9.92 -5.88
N ILE A 324 21.88 10.42 -4.71
CA ILE A 324 21.48 11.77 -4.24
C ILE A 324 22.76 12.55 -3.93
N GLN A 325 22.84 13.76 -4.45
CA GLN A 325 23.88 14.72 -4.11
C GLN A 325 23.23 15.93 -3.48
N VAL A 326 23.75 16.32 -2.30
CA VAL A 326 23.30 17.50 -1.58
C VAL A 326 24.49 18.40 -1.28
N SER A 327 24.29 19.72 -1.34
CA SER A 327 25.34 20.67 -1.05
C SER A 327 24.82 21.96 -0.43
N ARG A 328 25.75 22.72 0.11
CA ARG A 328 25.54 24.11 0.52
C ARG A 328 26.75 24.97 0.15
N GLU A 329 26.53 26.23 0.03
CA GLU A 329 27.60 27.20 -0.14
C GLU A 329 28.02 27.75 1.23
N SER A 330 29.31 27.94 1.40
CA SER A 330 29.93 28.59 2.57
C SER A 330 30.98 29.59 2.12
N ILE A 331 31.12 30.69 2.83
CA ILE A 331 32.13 31.72 2.58
C ILE A 331 33.06 31.74 3.77
N TYR A 332 34.36 31.49 3.53
CA TYR A 332 35.39 31.56 4.55
C TYR A 332 36.58 32.37 4.02
N GLU A 333 37.02 33.38 4.78
CA GLU A 333 38.12 34.31 4.41
C GLU A 333 37.94 34.93 2.99
N GLY A 334 36.69 35.25 2.63
CA GLY A 334 36.37 35.85 1.32
C GLY A 334 36.39 34.88 0.14
N ARG A 335 36.58 33.57 0.37
CA ARG A 335 36.48 32.52 -0.64
C ARG A 335 35.19 31.74 -0.51
N GLN A 336 34.61 31.43 -1.64
CA GLN A 336 33.39 30.63 -1.71
C GLN A 336 33.76 29.14 -1.82
N TYR A 337 33.08 28.32 -1.04
CA TYR A 337 33.21 26.86 -1.02
C TYR A 337 31.83 26.25 -1.22
N THR A 338 31.75 25.23 -2.07
CA THR A 338 30.59 24.34 -2.14
C THR A 338 30.95 23.07 -1.39
N ILE A 339 30.15 22.72 -0.39
CA ILE A 339 30.44 21.58 0.50
C ILE A 339 29.20 20.71 0.53
N GLY A 340 29.37 19.42 0.42
CA GLY A 340 28.24 18.53 0.32
C GLY A 340 28.52 17.06 0.61
N LEU A 341 27.46 16.28 0.42
CA LEU A 341 27.45 14.83 0.58
C LEU A 341 26.91 14.18 -0.67
N ARG A 342 27.49 13.06 -1.05
CA ARG A 342 26.97 12.15 -2.08
C ARG A 342 26.52 10.88 -1.40
N LEU A 343 25.24 10.54 -1.59
CA LEU A 343 24.61 9.34 -1.06
C LEU A 343 24.40 8.38 -2.24
N THR A 344 24.97 7.18 -2.15
CA THR A 344 24.89 6.15 -3.20
C THR A 344 24.67 4.78 -2.59
N GLY A 345 24.26 3.82 -3.39
CA GLY A 345 24.02 2.44 -2.95
C GLY A 345 22.55 2.05 -2.97
N SER A 346 22.16 0.98 -2.28
CA SER A 346 20.75 0.60 -2.12
C SER A 346 20.15 1.29 -0.89
N ALA A 347 18.81 1.37 -0.83
CA ALA A 347 18.12 1.98 0.31
C ALA A 347 18.42 1.26 1.64
N GLN A 348 18.73 -0.03 1.58
CA GLN A 348 19.14 -0.83 2.75
C GLN A 348 20.62 -0.69 3.09
N ASN A 349 21.45 -0.16 2.15
CA ASN A 349 22.89 0.00 2.34
C ASN A 349 23.41 1.28 1.67
N VAL A 350 23.10 2.42 2.27
CA VAL A 350 23.48 3.75 1.78
C VAL A 350 24.92 4.06 2.16
N ARG A 351 25.72 4.45 1.17
CA ARG A 351 27.09 4.97 1.38
C ARG A 351 27.05 6.48 1.25
N THR A 352 27.74 7.16 2.16
CA THR A 352 27.83 8.62 2.18
C THR A 352 29.28 9.05 1.99
N GLU A 353 29.53 9.85 0.96
CA GLU A 353 30.85 10.40 0.64
C GLU A 353 30.81 11.92 0.71
N PRO A 354 31.67 12.56 1.53
CA PRO A 354 31.80 14.01 1.53
C PRO A 354 32.48 14.50 0.24
N PHE A 355 32.12 15.70 -0.21
CA PHE A 355 32.81 16.35 -1.32
C PHE A 355 32.86 17.87 -1.14
N SER A 356 33.82 18.52 -1.79
CA SER A 356 33.93 19.98 -1.80
C SER A 356 34.42 20.53 -3.12
N ARG A 357 34.14 21.83 -3.34
CA ARG A 357 34.70 22.65 -4.41
C ARG A 357 35.09 24.02 -3.85
N PRO A 358 36.37 24.42 -3.88
CA PRO A 358 37.54 23.64 -4.26
C PRO A 358 37.73 22.38 -3.40
N SER A 359 38.50 21.40 -3.90
CA SER A 359 38.77 20.16 -3.18
C SER A 359 39.58 20.46 -1.90
N MET A 360 39.18 19.83 -0.79
CA MET A 360 39.85 19.88 0.51
C MET A 360 39.87 18.51 1.18
N SER A 361 40.53 18.38 2.32
CA SER A 361 40.54 17.12 3.05
C SER A 361 39.14 16.77 3.62
N ASP A 362 38.86 15.48 3.78
CA ASP A 362 37.57 15.03 4.38
C ASP A 362 37.39 15.62 5.77
N ARG A 363 38.42 15.80 6.55
CA ARG A 363 38.44 16.44 7.86
C ARG A 363 37.96 17.91 7.77
N ASP A 364 38.44 18.64 6.78
CA ASP A 364 38.04 20.04 6.56
C ASP A 364 36.59 20.10 6.08
N ILE A 365 36.18 19.19 5.17
CA ILE A 365 34.79 19.09 4.71
C ILE A 365 33.84 18.86 5.88
N GLN A 366 34.16 17.91 6.76
CA GLN A 366 33.38 17.64 7.97
C GLN A 366 33.32 18.84 8.92
N SER A 367 34.46 19.51 9.12
CA SER A 367 34.50 20.74 9.92
C SER A 367 33.63 21.85 9.33
N PHE A 368 33.67 22.05 8.03
CA PHE A 368 32.80 23.01 7.36
C PHE A 368 31.33 22.66 7.45
N LEU A 369 30.96 21.37 7.34
CA LEU A 369 29.57 20.91 7.49
C LEU A 369 29.02 21.24 8.89
N LEU A 370 29.87 21.18 9.93
CA LEU A 370 29.49 21.40 11.33
C LEU A 370 29.69 22.85 11.76
N LEU A 371 30.88 23.42 11.51
CA LEU A 371 31.38 24.63 12.15
C LEU A 371 31.54 25.82 11.20
N ASP A 372 31.31 25.63 9.90
CA ASP A 372 31.45 26.65 8.84
C ASP A 372 32.88 27.22 8.67
N ARG A 373 33.86 26.41 9.05
CA ARG A 373 35.30 26.75 8.95
C ARG A 373 36.15 25.48 8.80
N PRO A 374 37.39 25.59 8.27
CA PRO A 374 38.29 24.44 8.19
C PRO A 374 38.68 23.94 9.58
N ALA A 375 39.09 22.69 9.66
CA ALA A 375 39.65 22.11 10.88
C ALA A 375 40.99 22.81 11.17
N GLY A 376 41.05 23.64 12.19
CA GLY A 376 42.31 24.31 12.57
C GLY A 376 43.34 23.32 13.06
N ASP A 377 44.65 23.71 12.96
CA ASP A 377 45.74 22.93 13.50
C ASP A 377 45.61 22.86 15.04
N GLY A 378 45.15 21.73 15.54
CA GLY A 378 45.51 21.25 16.87
C GLY A 378 44.75 21.79 18.08
N SER A 379 43.45 22.12 18.03
CA SER A 379 42.66 22.28 19.26
C SER A 379 41.75 21.07 19.51
N ASP A 380 41.99 20.33 20.59
CA ASP A 380 41.26 19.12 20.99
C ASP A 380 39.70 19.32 21.11
N ALA A 381 39.28 20.54 21.41
CA ALA A 381 37.88 20.93 21.40
C ALA A 381 37.20 20.80 20.05
N SER A 382 37.93 20.99 18.93
CA SER A 382 37.40 20.84 17.58
C SER A 382 37.17 19.37 17.21
N ALA A 383 38.06 18.49 17.66
CA ALA A 383 37.95 17.05 17.45
C ALA A 383 36.77 16.43 18.23
N ALA A 384 36.58 16.87 19.48
CA ALA A 384 35.46 16.45 20.31
C ALA A 384 34.10 16.94 19.75
N ALA A 385 34.02 18.17 19.24
CA ALA A 385 32.81 18.68 18.58
C ALA A 385 32.49 17.97 17.28
N LEU A 386 33.50 17.61 16.49
CA LEU A 386 33.38 16.78 15.28
C LEU A 386 32.85 15.39 15.63
N ALA A 387 33.39 14.77 16.67
CA ALA A 387 32.97 13.45 17.14
C ALA A 387 31.52 13.43 17.63
N LEU A 388 31.10 14.44 18.41
CA LEU A 388 29.71 14.60 18.87
C LEU A 388 28.75 14.88 17.70
N GLY A 389 29.17 15.65 16.72
CA GLY A 389 28.38 15.93 15.52
C GLY A 389 28.17 14.68 14.67
N LEU A 390 29.16 13.81 14.56
CA LEU A 390 29.07 12.54 13.83
C LEU A 390 28.10 11.55 14.52
N GLN A 391 28.01 11.56 15.85
CA GLN A 391 27.04 10.72 16.57
C GLN A 391 25.58 11.09 16.31
N GLN A 392 25.26 12.34 16.00
CA GLN A 392 23.89 12.78 15.74
C GLN A 392 23.41 12.47 14.32
N LEU A 393 24.30 12.04 13.43
CA LEU A 393 24.00 11.96 12.00
C LEU A 393 23.86 10.58 11.45
N VAL A 394 24.19 9.59 12.21
CA VAL A 394 23.98 8.21 11.80
C VAL A 394 22.80 7.65 12.58
N PRO A 395 21.60 7.63 12.01
CA PRO A 395 20.61 6.67 12.44
C PRO A 395 21.05 5.36 11.81
N VAL A 396 22.04 4.70 12.42
CA VAL A 396 22.51 3.40 11.95
C VAL A 396 21.96 2.33 12.85
N GLU A 397 20.78 1.88 12.53
CA GLU A 397 20.53 0.45 12.64
C GLU A 397 21.24 -0.20 11.44
N GLY A 398 22.37 -0.85 11.70
CA GLY A 398 23.15 -1.56 10.69
C GLY A 398 24.40 -0.87 10.19
N SER A 399 25.17 -0.16 11.05
CA SER A 399 26.49 0.33 10.63
C SER A 399 27.42 -0.82 10.31
N SER A 400 28.04 -0.74 9.15
CA SER A 400 29.06 -1.65 8.63
C SER A 400 30.30 -1.84 9.52
N PHE A 401 30.35 -1.24 10.71
CA PHE A 401 31.38 -1.44 11.71
C PHE A 401 31.03 -2.44 12.80
N GLY A 402 29.77 -2.90 12.89
CA GLY A 402 29.36 -3.94 13.84
C GLY A 402 29.65 -3.59 15.31
N LEU A 403 29.57 -2.32 15.68
CA LEU A 403 29.77 -1.82 17.05
C LEU A 403 28.43 -1.47 17.65
N ASP A 404 28.14 -1.99 18.85
CA ASP A 404 26.88 -1.75 19.56
C ASP A 404 26.91 -0.48 20.40
N GLU A 405 28.11 0.01 20.75
CA GLU A 405 28.31 1.22 21.52
C GLU A 405 29.61 1.92 21.12
N VAL A 406 29.54 3.24 20.97
CA VAL A 406 30.70 4.11 20.84
C VAL A 406 30.53 5.22 21.87
N SER A 407 31.41 5.26 22.85
CA SER A 407 31.46 6.32 23.86
C SER A 407 32.83 7.01 23.87
N PHE A 408 32.84 8.27 24.30
CA PHE A 408 34.07 9.02 24.50
C PHE A 408 34.29 9.18 25.99
N GLU A 409 35.45 8.73 26.48
CA GLU A 409 35.87 8.95 27.86
C GLU A 409 37.03 9.95 27.87
N THR A 410 36.97 10.92 28.75
CA THR A 410 38.05 11.87 29.01
C THR A 410 38.83 11.36 30.22
N ASN A 411 40.12 11.17 30.07
CA ASN A 411 40.97 10.82 31.22
C ASN A 411 41.31 12.09 32.05
N ASP A 412 41.89 11.88 33.24
CA ASP A 412 42.26 12.96 34.15
C ASP A 412 43.35 13.91 33.55
N ALA A 413 43.92 13.56 32.42
CA ALA A 413 44.84 14.41 31.66
C ALA A 413 44.18 15.21 30.54
N ASN A 414 42.82 15.24 30.50
CA ASN A 414 42.03 15.93 29.48
C ASN A 414 42.22 15.41 28.04
N GLU A 415 42.65 14.15 27.90
CA GLU A 415 42.73 13.46 26.59
C GLU A 415 41.43 12.72 26.36
N ALA A 416 40.80 12.94 25.20
CA ALA A 416 39.59 12.22 24.79
C ALA A 416 39.95 10.91 24.13
N ALA A 417 39.50 9.80 24.68
CA ALA A 417 39.64 8.46 24.08
C ALA A 417 38.25 8.02 23.55
N MET A 418 38.25 7.53 22.32
CA MET A 418 37.08 6.87 21.76
C MET A 418 37.06 5.42 22.22
N VAL A 419 36.01 5.00 22.89
CA VAL A 419 35.79 3.64 23.32
C VAL A 419 34.69 3.03 22.51
N ALA A 420 34.99 1.98 21.78
CA ALA A 420 34.02 1.26 20.96
C ALA A 420 33.71 -0.10 21.59
N GLY A 421 32.43 -0.38 21.82
CA GLY A 421 31.99 -1.61 22.43
C GLY A 421 31.13 -2.46 21.46
N LYS A 422 31.35 -3.78 21.51
CA LYS A 422 30.56 -4.75 20.78
C LYS A 422 30.03 -5.84 21.69
N ARG A 423 28.74 -6.09 21.62
CA ARG A 423 28.12 -7.26 22.28
C ARG A 423 28.24 -8.46 21.35
N ILE A 424 28.98 -9.46 21.78
CA ILE A 424 29.19 -10.71 21.03
C ILE A 424 28.04 -11.69 21.28
N ASN A 425 27.53 -11.70 22.52
CA ASN A 425 26.32 -12.46 22.94
C ASN A 425 25.78 -11.87 24.25
N ASP A 426 24.70 -12.44 24.79
CA ASP A 426 24.04 -11.95 26.02
C ASP A 426 24.91 -11.95 27.29
N ARG A 427 26.11 -12.53 27.25
CA ARG A 427 27.04 -12.66 28.40
C ARG A 427 28.42 -12.08 28.11
N LEU A 428 28.72 -11.70 26.87
CA LEU A 428 30.04 -11.18 26.47
C LEU A 428 29.91 -9.86 25.75
N TYR A 429 30.42 -8.82 26.39
CA TYR A 429 30.60 -7.49 25.86
C TYR A 429 32.09 -7.16 25.80
N VAL A 430 32.58 -6.68 24.68
CA VAL A 430 34.00 -6.28 24.48
C VAL A 430 34.01 -4.77 24.28
N ARG A 431 34.78 -4.09 25.10
CA ARG A 431 34.95 -2.63 25.13
C ARG A 431 36.40 -2.25 24.82
#